data_ce32a9de5166a6c18d33ec73e02f0271
#
_entry.id   ce32a9de5166a6c18d33ec73e02f0271
#
_cell.length_a   1.000
_cell.length_b   1.000
_cell.length_c   1.000
_cell.angle_alpha   90.00
_cell.angle_beta   90.00
_cell.angle_gamma   90.00
#
_symmetry.space_group_name_H-M   'P 1'
#
loop_
_entity.id
_entity.type
_entity.pdbx_description
1 polymer ?
#
loop_
_entity_poly.entity_id
_entity_poly.type
_entity_poly.pdbx_seq_one_letter_code
_entity_poly.pdbx_strand_id
1 'polypeptide(L)'
;MMQRVLSEVEQGVWSGVLVMEVERLARGDTIDQGIIAQTFKFSGTKIITPIKTYDPENEFDEEYFEFGLFMSRREYKTIRRRLQRGREAAAKEGKCLSRAPYGYKRKKIENDKGWTLEIVPEQAEIVRLIFAWYTDGAEVDGTVKRLGIQAIARRLNEMGIPPIRHDYWQKESIRDILINPTYAGMIRWGYRRRKKTMTPNGVMISRPVTNDECIISEGLHEAIIPHEMF
;
A
#
# COMPACT_ATOMS: atom_id res chain seq x y z
N MET A 1 -13.03 14.20 10.83
CA MET A 1 -13.20 15.68 10.85
C MET A 1 -14.26 16.13 9.85
N MET A 2 -14.18 15.82 8.56
CA MET A 2 -15.15 16.25 7.54
C MET A 2 -16.59 15.80 7.84
N GLN A 3 -16.82 14.55 8.23
CA GLN A 3 -18.17 14.05 8.58
C GLN A 3 -18.84 14.85 9.70
N ARG A 4 -18.08 15.33 10.68
CA ARG A 4 -18.60 16.19 11.74
C ARG A 4 -19.03 17.55 11.20
N VAL A 5 -18.22 18.16 10.33
CA VAL A 5 -18.55 19.45 9.68
C VAL A 5 -19.82 19.31 8.85
N LEU A 6 -19.95 18.24 8.04
CA LEU A 6 -21.16 17.98 7.27
C LEU A 6 -22.40 17.81 8.14
N SER A 7 -22.28 17.06 9.25
CA SER A 7 -23.40 16.89 10.18
C SER A 7 -23.83 18.22 10.86
N GLU A 8 -22.86 19.08 11.19
CA GLU A 8 -23.14 20.41 11.74
C GLU A 8 -23.75 21.37 10.70
N VAL A 9 -23.32 21.26 9.43
CA VAL A 9 -23.91 21.98 8.29
C VAL A 9 -25.34 21.53 8.01
N GLU A 10 -25.61 20.22 8.00
CA GLU A 10 -26.96 19.64 7.85
C GLU A 10 -27.92 20.12 8.93
N GLN A 11 -27.43 20.33 10.15
CA GLN A 11 -28.21 20.85 11.27
C GLN A 11 -28.41 22.39 11.24
N GLY A 12 -27.85 23.07 10.23
CA GLY A 12 -27.96 24.52 10.12
C GLY A 12 -27.22 25.31 11.22
N VAL A 13 -26.22 24.69 11.85
CA VAL A 13 -25.44 25.32 12.94
C VAL A 13 -24.62 26.51 12.44
N TRP A 14 -24.23 26.46 11.18
CA TRP A 14 -23.31 27.43 10.58
C TRP A 14 -23.93 28.15 9.38
N SER A 15 -23.82 29.48 9.34
CA SER A 15 -24.19 30.28 8.18
C SER A 15 -23.15 30.26 7.05
N GLY A 16 -21.94 29.78 7.33
CA GLY A 16 -20.87 29.68 6.35
C GLY A 16 -19.68 28.88 6.85
N VAL A 17 -18.98 28.24 5.93
CA VAL A 17 -17.78 27.44 6.18
C VAL A 17 -16.59 28.06 5.45
N LEU A 18 -15.52 28.34 6.20
CA LEU A 18 -14.26 28.89 5.66
C LEU A 18 -13.38 27.76 5.12
N VAL A 19 -13.00 27.85 3.85
CA VAL A 19 -12.08 26.92 3.20
C VAL A 19 -11.04 27.66 2.37
N MET A 20 -9.84 27.14 2.29
CA MET A 20 -8.80 27.74 1.45
C MET A 20 -9.10 27.55 -0.04
N GLU A 21 -9.64 26.39 -0.41
CA GLU A 21 -9.97 25.99 -1.78
C GLU A 21 -11.19 25.06 -1.73
N VAL A 22 -12.10 25.23 -2.67
CA VAL A 22 -13.30 24.39 -2.81
C VAL A 22 -12.92 22.93 -2.99
N GLU A 23 -11.84 22.69 -3.71
CA GLU A 23 -11.31 21.35 -4.02
C GLU A 23 -10.92 20.55 -2.77
N ARG A 24 -10.69 21.22 -1.65
CA ARG A 24 -10.34 20.55 -0.38
C ARG A 24 -11.53 19.98 0.37
N LEU A 25 -12.74 20.46 0.07
CA LEU A 25 -13.96 19.96 0.70
C LEU A 25 -14.25 18.50 0.30
N ALA A 26 -13.97 18.11 -0.95
CA ALA A 26 -14.32 16.81 -1.46
C ALA A 26 -13.19 16.16 -2.28
N ARG A 27 -12.24 15.55 -1.63
CA ARG A 27 -11.19 14.73 -2.26
C ARG A 27 -11.63 13.28 -2.51
N GLY A 28 -12.89 12.94 -2.24
CA GLY A 28 -13.44 11.61 -2.29
C GLY A 28 -13.91 11.15 -3.67
N ASP A 29 -14.85 10.21 -3.66
CA ASP A 29 -15.51 9.68 -4.86
C ASP A 29 -16.67 10.61 -5.31
N THR A 30 -17.29 10.34 -6.45
CA THR A 30 -18.42 11.15 -6.98
C THR A 30 -19.60 11.21 -6.01
N ILE A 31 -19.81 10.10 -5.28
CA ILE A 31 -20.87 10.04 -4.27
C ILE A 31 -20.57 11.01 -3.13
N ASP A 32 -19.33 11.02 -2.62
CA ASP A 32 -18.92 11.96 -1.56
C ASP A 32 -19.05 13.42 -2.03
N GLN A 33 -18.74 13.71 -3.29
CA GLN A 33 -18.88 15.05 -3.87
C GLN A 33 -20.33 15.48 -4.00
N GLY A 34 -21.19 14.55 -4.45
CA GLY A 34 -22.64 14.80 -4.54
C GLY A 34 -23.27 15.04 -3.18
N ILE A 35 -22.90 14.26 -2.17
CA ILE A 35 -23.37 14.45 -0.78
C ILE A 35 -22.98 15.85 -0.29
N ILE A 36 -21.72 16.25 -0.49
CA ILE A 36 -21.23 17.57 -0.05
C ILE A 36 -22.00 18.70 -0.76
N ALA A 37 -22.14 18.64 -2.09
CA ALA A 37 -22.85 19.66 -2.83
C ALA A 37 -24.31 19.79 -2.35
N GLN A 38 -25.01 18.66 -2.19
CA GLN A 38 -26.38 18.63 -1.69
C GLN A 38 -26.49 19.15 -0.24
N THR A 39 -25.57 18.74 0.64
CA THR A 39 -25.59 19.20 2.04
C THR A 39 -25.48 20.71 2.14
N PHE A 40 -24.56 21.33 1.40
CA PHE A 40 -24.43 22.78 1.39
C PHE A 40 -25.62 23.49 0.74
N LYS A 41 -26.17 22.91 -0.35
CA LYS A 41 -27.34 23.43 -1.03
C LYS A 41 -28.58 23.45 -0.12
N PHE A 42 -28.89 22.31 0.49
CA PHE A 42 -30.11 22.20 1.32
C PHE A 42 -30.00 22.89 2.67
N SER A 43 -28.79 23.14 3.18
CA SER A 43 -28.58 23.90 4.42
C SER A 43 -28.52 25.42 4.21
N GLY A 44 -28.37 25.88 2.95
CA GLY A 44 -28.13 27.32 2.66
C GLY A 44 -26.79 27.83 3.20
N THR A 45 -25.89 26.93 3.63
CA THR A 45 -24.61 27.30 4.24
C THR A 45 -23.62 27.78 3.19
N LYS A 46 -23.14 29.00 3.31
CA LYS A 46 -22.20 29.60 2.36
C LYS A 46 -20.81 29.01 2.46
N ILE A 47 -20.10 28.91 1.33
CA ILE A 47 -18.72 28.47 1.27
C ILE A 47 -17.85 29.70 1.02
N ILE A 48 -17.00 30.02 2.00
CA ILE A 48 -16.18 31.22 1.97
C ILE A 48 -14.74 30.84 1.71
N THR A 49 -14.21 31.30 0.57
CA THR A 49 -12.79 31.16 0.22
C THR A 49 -12.10 32.52 0.26
N PRO A 50 -10.77 32.60 0.27
CA PRO A 50 -10.05 33.88 0.21
C PRO A 50 -10.34 34.69 -1.07
N ILE A 51 -10.82 34.04 -2.13
CA ILE A 51 -11.05 34.66 -3.44
C ILE A 51 -12.52 35.04 -3.61
N LYS A 52 -13.44 34.17 -3.17
CA LYS A 52 -14.87 34.33 -3.42
C LYS A 52 -15.70 33.64 -2.33
N THR A 53 -16.87 34.18 -2.04
CA THR A 53 -17.93 33.53 -1.29
C THR A 53 -18.90 32.86 -2.29
N TYR A 54 -19.15 31.59 -2.14
CA TYR A 54 -20.12 30.83 -2.93
C TYR A 54 -21.41 30.72 -2.14
N ASP A 55 -22.51 31.13 -2.75
CA ASP A 55 -23.87 31.01 -2.23
C ASP A 55 -24.53 29.82 -2.91
N PRO A 56 -24.82 28.71 -2.19
CA PRO A 56 -25.41 27.53 -2.80
C PRO A 56 -26.87 27.72 -3.31
N GLU A 57 -27.53 28.79 -2.93
CA GLU A 57 -28.84 29.18 -3.44
C GLU A 57 -28.75 29.89 -4.80
N ASN A 58 -27.57 30.38 -5.17
CA ASN A 58 -27.30 31.02 -6.46
C ASN A 58 -26.88 29.98 -7.50
N GLU A 59 -27.63 29.80 -8.56
CA GLU A 59 -27.42 28.81 -9.61
C GLU A 59 -26.00 28.87 -10.23
N PHE A 60 -25.47 30.06 -10.48
CA PHE A 60 -24.10 30.24 -11.01
C PHE A 60 -23.02 29.83 -10.01
N ASP A 61 -23.22 30.09 -8.73
CA ASP A 61 -22.28 29.72 -7.68
C ASP A 61 -22.32 28.21 -7.41
N GLU A 62 -23.51 27.60 -7.50
CA GLU A 62 -23.70 26.15 -7.42
C GLU A 62 -22.96 25.44 -8.56
N GLU A 63 -23.20 25.84 -9.82
CA GLU A 63 -22.52 25.26 -10.98
C GLU A 63 -20.99 25.41 -10.87
N TYR A 64 -20.52 26.58 -10.46
CA TYR A 64 -19.09 26.81 -10.29
C TYR A 64 -18.48 25.95 -9.19
N PHE A 65 -19.20 25.76 -8.10
CA PHE A 65 -18.80 24.90 -7.00
C PHE A 65 -18.71 23.43 -7.45
N GLU A 66 -19.75 22.93 -8.12
CA GLU A 66 -19.77 21.57 -8.68
C GLU A 66 -18.66 21.36 -9.70
N PHE A 67 -18.43 22.32 -10.57
CA PHE A 67 -17.32 22.29 -11.53
C PHE A 67 -15.95 22.24 -10.83
N GLY A 68 -15.74 23.02 -9.78
CA GLY A 68 -14.54 22.97 -8.96
C GLY A 68 -14.29 21.57 -8.34
N LEU A 69 -15.34 20.95 -7.79
CA LEU A 69 -15.27 19.59 -7.28
C LEU A 69 -14.93 18.57 -8.37
N PHE A 70 -15.54 18.70 -9.55
CA PHE A 70 -15.26 17.82 -10.69
C PHE A 70 -13.80 17.96 -11.17
N MET A 71 -13.28 19.18 -11.30
CA MET A 71 -11.91 19.45 -11.72
C MET A 71 -10.90 18.89 -10.73
N SER A 72 -11.11 19.07 -9.44
CA SER A 72 -10.31 18.49 -8.37
C SER A 72 -10.20 16.96 -8.49
N ARG A 73 -11.31 16.29 -8.75
CA ARG A 73 -11.34 14.85 -8.95
C ARG A 73 -10.53 14.42 -10.18
N ARG A 74 -10.64 15.16 -11.28
CA ARG A 74 -9.90 14.89 -12.52
C ARG A 74 -8.39 15.03 -12.28
N GLU A 75 -7.98 16.08 -11.58
CA GLU A 75 -6.59 16.32 -11.21
C GLU A 75 -6.06 15.19 -10.30
N TYR A 76 -6.79 14.84 -9.23
CA TYR A 76 -6.44 13.73 -8.35
C TYR A 76 -6.25 12.42 -9.11
N LYS A 77 -7.16 12.07 -10.03
CA LYS A 77 -7.04 10.87 -10.88
C LYS A 77 -5.80 10.94 -11.77
N THR A 78 -5.47 12.10 -12.30
CA THR A 78 -4.31 12.31 -13.16
C THR A 78 -3.01 12.17 -12.38
N ILE A 79 -2.91 12.81 -11.20
CA ILE A 79 -1.75 12.67 -10.29
C ILE A 79 -1.58 11.20 -9.88
N ARG A 80 -2.65 10.53 -9.47
CA ARG A 80 -2.62 9.13 -9.07
C ARG A 80 -2.14 8.22 -10.20
N ARG A 81 -2.61 8.46 -11.44
CA ARG A 81 -2.18 7.71 -12.63
C ARG A 81 -0.69 7.93 -12.94
N ARG A 82 -0.20 9.17 -12.82
CA ARG A 82 1.23 9.49 -13.02
C ARG A 82 2.10 8.79 -11.95
N LEU A 83 1.71 8.86 -10.69
CA LEU A 83 2.41 8.17 -9.60
C LEU A 83 2.42 6.65 -9.79
N GLN A 84 1.30 6.08 -10.23
CA GLN A 84 1.19 4.64 -10.49
C GLN A 84 2.13 4.23 -11.63
N ARG A 85 2.11 4.95 -12.76
CA ARG A 85 3.01 4.70 -13.90
C ARG A 85 4.49 4.84 -13.50
N GLY A 86 4.83 5.85 -12.69
CA GLY A 86 6.19 6.00 -12.17
C GLY A 86 6.63 4.83 -11.31
N ARG A 87 5.74 4.28 -10.48
CA ARG A 87 6.03 3.07 -9.70
C ARG A 87 6.19 1.83 -10.58
N GLU A 88 5.34 1.69 -11.60
CA GLU A 88 5.43 0.59 -12.57
C GLU A 88 6.75 0.63 -13.35
N ALA A 89 7.15 1.81 -13.79
CA ALA A 89 8.45 1.99 -14.46
C ALA A 89 9.62 1.62 -13.54
N ALA A 90 9.63 2.15 -12.31
CA ALA A 90 10.66 1.84 -11.33
C ALA A 90 10.69 0.34 -10.95
N ALA A 91 9.54 -0.34 -10.91
CA ALA A 91 9.50 -1.79 -10.71
C ALA A 91 10.14 -2.53 -11.88
N LYS A 92 9.83 -2.14 -13.12
CA LYS A 92 10.44 -2.73 -14.33
C LYS A 92 11.96 -2.49 -14.42
N GLU A 93 12.45 -1.38 -13.87
CA GLU A 93 13.86 -1.07 -13.73
C GLU A 93 14.54 -1.84 -12.57
N GLY A 94 13.85 -2.73 -11.90
CA GLY A 94 14.41 -3.52 -10.80
C GLY A 94 14.60 -2.77 -9.48
N LYS A 95 14.00 -1.59 -9.33
CA LYS A 95 14.11 -0.77 -8.11
C LYS A 95 13.21 -1.29 -6.99
N CYS A 96 13.69 -1.24 -5.76
CA CYS A 96 12.93 -1.64 -4.58
C CYS A 96 11.89 -0.57 -4.20
N LEU A 97 10.61 -0.88 -4.35
CA LEU A 97 9.48 -0.01 -4.02
C LEU A 97 8.84 -0.31 -2.67
N SER A 98 9.15 -1.46 -2.10
CA SER A 98 8.59 -1.93 -0.83
C SER A 98 9.56 -1.73 0.33
N ARG A 99 9.16 -2.18 1.52
CA ARG A 99 10.10 -2.34 2.64
C ARG A 99 11.05 -3.49 2.35
N ALA A 100 12.29 -3.40 2.83
CA ALA A 100 13.22 -4.50 2.73
C ALA A 100 12.66 -5.74 3.46
N PRO A 101 12.73 -6.93 2.84
CA PRO A 101 12.44 -8.18 3.52
C PRO A 101 13.58 -8.58 4.46
N TYR A 102 13.36 -9.59 5.29
CA TYR A 102 14.40 -10.16 6.16
C TYR A 102 15.62 -10.58 5.33
N GLY A 103 16.83 -10.34 5.80
CA GLY A 103 18.06 -10.60 5.03
C GLY A 103 18.56 -9.40 4.20
N TYR A 104 17.73 -8.35 4.08
CA TYR A 104 18.10 -7.15 3.33
C TYR A 104 17.81 -5.86 4.10
N LYS A 105 18.58 -4.82 3.79
CA LYS A 105 18.28 -3.43 4.14
C LYS A 105 18.13 -2.58 2.87
N ARG A 106 17.40 -1.48 2.95
CA ARG A 106 17.26 -0.55 1.83
C ARG A 106 18.52 0.29 1.69
N LYS A 107 19.02 0.38 0.45
CA LYS A 107 20.14 1.24 0.05
C LYS A 107 19.67 2.21 -1.03
N LYS A 108 20.04 3.47 -0.92
CA LYS A 108 19.77 4.46 -1.97
C LYS A 108 20.66 4.15 -3.17
N ILE A 109 20.10 4.24 -4.39
CA ILE A 109 20.88 4.06 -5.62
C ILE A 109 21.76 5.30 -5.82
N GLU A 110 23.04 5.09 -6.09
CA GLU A 110 23.98 6.15 -6.40
C GLU A 110 23.68 6.70 -7.80
N ASN A 111 23.68 8.02 -7.93
CA ASN A 111 23.43 8.75 -9.19
C ASN A 111 22.06 8.51 -9.85
N ASP A 112 21.08 7.89 -9.15
CA ASP A 112 19.73 7.68 -9.65
C ASP A 112 18.68 7.88 -8.55
N LYS A 113 17.42 8.07 -8.97
CA LYS A 113 16.27 8.16 -8.06
C LYS A 113 15.74 6.78 -7.74
N GLY A 114 15.68 6.46 -6.45
CA GLY A 114 15.08 5.20 -6.02
C GLY A 114 15.93 4.47 -4.99
N TRP A 115 15.53 3.22 -4.74
CA TRP A 115 16.13 2.37 -3.73
C TRP A 115 16.41 0.99 -4.31
N THR A 116 17.50 0.41 -3.88
CA THR A 116 17.84 -1.00 -4.05
C THR A 116 17.92 -1.69 -2.69
N LEU A 117 18.31 -2.94 -2.68
CA LEU A 117 18.50 -3.74 -1.48
C LEU A 117 19.98 -4.09 -1.33
N GLU A 118 20.45 -4.10 -0.10
CA GLU A 118 21.80 -4.52 0.27
C GLU A 118 21.66 -5.67 1.28
N ILE A 119 22.46 -6.71 1.11
CA ILE A 119 22.44 -7.89 1.98
C ILE A 119 22.87 -7.52 3.39
N VAL A 120 22.18 -8.03 4.40
CA VAL A 120 22.58 -8.06 5.80
C VAL A 120 23.14 -9.45 6.08
N PRO A 121 24.48 -9.64 6.22
CA PRO A 121 25.10 -10.97 6.21
C PRO A 121 24.50 -11.94 7.22
N GLU A 122 24.36 -11.51 8.46
CA GLU A 122 23.81 -12.33 9.56
C GLU A 122 22.38 -12.84 9.25
N GLN A 123 21.53 -11.96 8.71
CA GLN A 123 20.16 -12.32 8.34
C GLN A 123 20.11 -13.17 7.07
N ALA A 124 21.01 -12.93 6.13
CA ALA A 124 21.11 -13.69 4.89
C ALA A 124 21.48 -15.16 5.15
N GLU A 125 22.33 -15.42 6.13
CA GLU A 125 22.65 -16.79 6.57
C GLU A 125 21.38 -17.51 7.06
N ILE A 126 20.55 -16.85 7.84
CA ILE A 126 19.28 -17.40 8.31
C ILE A 126 18.32 -17.68 7.13
N VAL A 127 18.28 -16.78 6.13
CA VAL A 127 17.48 -17.03 4.92
C VAL A 127 17.98 -18.27 4.18
N ARG A 128 19.28 -18.41 3.97
CA ARG A 128 19.89 -19.61 3.36
C ARG A 128 19.55 -20.88 4.14
N LEU A 129 19.60 -20.80 5.46
CA LEU A 129 19.27 -21.90 6.36
C LEU A 129 17.78 -22.31 6.24
N ILE A 130 16.86 -21.33 6.17
CA ILE A 130 15.43 -21.60 5.95
C ILE A 130 15.21 -22.35 4.64
N PHE A 131 15.84 -21.90 3.55
CA PHE A 131 15.72 -22.55 2.25
C PHE A 131 16.34 -23.95 2.28
N ALA A 132 17.57 -24.13 2.82
CA ALA A 132 18.23 -25.42 2.94
C ALA A 132 17.38 -26.41 3.75
N TRP A 133 16.82 -26.03 4.88
CA TRP A 133 15.95 -26.91 5.68
C TRP A 133 14.67 -27.31 4.95
N TYR A 134 14.16 -26.43 4.10
CA TYR A 134 12.96 -26.72 3.30
C TYR A 134 13.24 -27.61 2.11
N THR A 135 14.37 -27.42 1.39
CA THR A 135 14.73 -28.15 0.17
C THR A 135 15.52 -29.44 0.45
N ASP A 136 16.60 -29.30 1.19
CA ASP A 136 17.57 -30.38 1.42
C ASP A 136 17.27 -31.14 2.71
N GLY A 137 16.74 -30.42 3.70
CA GLY A 137 16.41 -30.97 5.01
C GLY A 137 17.36 -30.53 6.11
N ALA A 138 17.03 -30.91 7.32
CA ALA A 138 17.86 -30.73 8.51
C ALA A 138 18.05 -32.05 9.22
N GLU A 139 19.13 -32.18 9.96
CA GLU A 139 19.35 -33.33 10.83
C GLU A 139 18.36 -33.26 12.00
N VAL A 140 17.55 -34.35 12.12
CA VAL A 140 16.58 -34.56 13.17
C VAL A 140 16.72 -36.03 13.60
N ASP A 141 17.09 -36.25 14.84
CA ASP A 141 17.25 -37.62 15.42
C ASP A 141 18.20 -38.51 14.58
N GLY A 142 19.34 -37.97 14.12
CA GLY A 142 20.34 -38.66 13.34
C GLY A 142 19.94 -38.96 11.88
N THR A 143 18.81 -38.43 11.42
CA THR A 143 18.35 -38.56 10.02
C THR A 143 18.07 -37.17 9.40
N VAL A 144 18.42 -37.02 8.11
CA VAL A 144 18.12 -35.82 7.36
C VAL A 144 16.66 -35.88 6.87
N LYS A 145 15.86 -34.90 7.32
CA LYS A 145 14.44 -34.79 6.94
C LYS A 145 14.13 -33.34 6.49
N ARG A 146 13.36 -33.20 5.42
CA ARG A 146 12.82 -31.89 4.99
C ARG A 146 11.86 -31.37 6.04
N LEU A 147 12.02 -30.10 6.39
CA LEU A 147 11.19 -29.47 7.40
C LEU A 147 10.03 -28.69 6.74
N GLY A 148 8.82 -28.87 7.30
CA GLY A 148 7.70 -28.00 6.95
C GLY A 148 7.84 -26.61 7.57
N ILE A 149 7.12 -25.64 7.02
CA ILE A 149 7.18 -24.22 7.43
C ILE A 149 6.98 -23.99 8.94
N GLN A 150 6.13 -24.80 9.58
CA GLN A 150 5.88 -24.70 11.02
C GLN A 150 7.05 -25.24 11.84
N ALA A 151 7.68 -26.33 11.40
CA ALA A 151 8.87 -26.91 12.06
C ALA A 151 10.07 -25.95 11.94
N ILE A 152 10.24 -25.32 10.79
CA ILE A 152 11.28 -24.27 10.58
C ILE A 152 11.06 -23.10 11.55
N ALA A 153 9.82 -22.56 11.63
CA ALA A 153 9.51 -21.47 12.54
C ALA A 153 9.81 -21.82 14.01
N ARG A 154 9.39 -23.01 14.44
CA ARG A 154 9.66 -23.50 15.80
C ARG A 154 11.16 -23.62 16.06
N ARG A 155 11.92 -24.20 15.14
CA ARG A 155 13.37 -24.39 15.30
C ARG A 155 14.12 -23.05 15.40
N LEU A 156 13.75 -22.05 14.58
CA LEU A 156 14.33 -20.70 14.70
C LEU A 156 14.03 -20.04 16.05
N ASN A 157 12.82 -20.26 16.59
CA ASN A 157 12.44 -19.76 17.91
C ASN A 157 13.21 -20.47 19.03
N GLU A 158 13.40 -21.78 18.94
CA GLU A 158 14.22 -22.58 19.87
C GLU A 158 15.70 -22.14 19.86
N MET A 159 16.20 -21.74 18.69
CA MET A 159 17.56 -21.16 18.54
C MET A 159 17.67 -19.70 19.04
N GLY A 160 16.58 -19.07 19.45
CA GLY A 160 16.55 -17.70 19.93
C GLY A 160 16.82 -16.65 18.85
N ILE A 161 16.64 -16.99 17.57
CA ILE A 161 16.87 -16.06 16.45
C ILE A 161 15.65 -15.12 16.31
N PRO A 162 15.81 -13.79 16.45
CA PRO A 162 14.68 -12.88 16.41
C PRO A 162 14.22 -12.58 14.97
N PRO A 163 12.90 -12.53 14.69
CA PRO A 163 12.37 -11.95 13.47
C PRO A 163 12.40 -10.41 13.51
N ILE A 164 12.15 -9.73 12.36
CA ILE A 164 12.19 -8.24 12.31
C ILE A 164 10.99 -7.59 13.02
N ARG A 165 9.82 -8.20 13.03
CA ARG A 165 8.56 -7.51 13.37
C ARG A 165 7.77 -8.10 14.53
N HIS A 166 8.04 -9.32 14.87
CA HIS A 166 7.31 -10.07 15.89
C HIS A 166 8.30 -10.57 16.94
N ASP A 167 7.81 -10.93 18.09
CA ASP A 167 8.65 -11.48 19.16
C ASP A 167 9.13 -12.90 18.84
N TYR A 168 8.44 -13.57 17.90
CA TYR A 168 8.77 -14.94 17.48
C TYR A 168 8.39 -15.19 16.01
N TRP A 169 9.04 -16.20 15.42
CA TRP A 169 8.74 -16.65 14.06
C TRP A 169 7.39 -17.35 13.99
N GLN A 170 6.59 -16.94 13.01
CA GLN A 170 5.32 -17.59 12.66
C GLN A 170 5.47 -18.34 11.34
N LYS A 171 4.64 -19.36 11.12
CA LYS A 171 4.64 -20.12 9.87
C LYS A 171 4.39 -19.25 8.63
N GLU A 172 3.57 -18.20 8.78
CA GLU A 172 3.28 -17.24 7.74
C GLU A 172 4.54 -16.43 7.33
N SER A 173 5.40 -16.09 8.29
CA SER A 173 6.66 -15.41 8.03
C SER A 173 7.61 -16.28 7.21
N ILE A 174 7.71 -17.56 7.55
CA ILE A 174 8.53 -18.54 6.80
C ILE A 174 7.97 -18.73 5.39
N ARG A 175 6.65 -18.92 5.28
CA ARG A 175 5.98 -18.99 3.97
C ARG A 175 6.25 -17.76 3.12
N ASP A 176 6.10 -16.56 3.69
CA ASP A 176 6.33 -15.29 2.96
C ASP A 176 7.80 -15.17 2.49
N ILE A 177 8.76 -15.73 3.22
CA ILE A 177 10.16 -15.82 2.79
C ILE A 177 10.29 -16.78 1.60
N LEU A 178 9.82 -18.01 1.72
CA LEU A 178 9.98 -19.04 0.71
C LEU A 178 9.32 -18.70 -0.64
N ILE A 179 8.24 -17.91 -0.66
CA ILE A 179 7.54 -17.52 -1.89
C ILE A 179 7.94 -16.13 -2.41
N ASN A 180 8.94 -15.48 -1.82
CA ASN A 180 9.32 -14.13 -2.20
C ASN A 180 10.50 -14.14 -3.19
N PRO A 181 10.28 -13.84 -4.48
CA PRO A 181 11.32 -13.91 -5.51
C PRO A 181 12.46 -12.90 -5.31
N THR A 182 12.32 -11.97 -4.36
CA THR A 182 13.40 -11.05 -4.00
C THR A 182 14.66 -11.78 -3.52
N TYR A 183 14.51 -12.95 -2.90
CA TYR A 183 15.65 -13.74 -2.46
C TYR A 183 16.45 -14.36 -3.61
N ALA A 184 15.81 -14.57 -4.75
CA ALA A 184 16.43 -15.00 -6.01
C ALA A 184 16.80 -13.83 -6.93
N GLY A 185 16.95 -12.61 -6.40
CA GLY A 185 17.36 -11.44 -7.15
C GLY A 185 16.27 -10.76 -7.98
N MET A 186 14.99 -11.12 -7.81
CA MET A 186 13.89 -10.56 -8.59
C MET A 186 13.10 -9.52 -7.79
N ILE A 187 12.53 -8.53 -8.44
CA ILE A 187 11.55 -7.61 -7.85
C ILE A 187 10.16 -8.01 -8.30
N ARG A 188 9.25 -8.18 -7.34
CA ARG A 188 7.83 -8.43 -7.60
C ARG A 188 7.00 -7.26 -7.11
N TRP A 189 6.26 -6.60 -8.00
CA TRP A 189 5.42 -5.47 -7.65
C TRP A 189 3.97 -5.65 -8.09
N GLY A 190 3.03 -5.25 -7.22
CA GLY A 190 1.60 -5.33 -7.50
C GLY A 190 0.98 -6.72 -7.25
N TYR A 191 1.69 -7.65 -6.62
CA TYR A 191 1.20 -9.00 -6.29
C TYR A 191 0.01 -8.98 -5.33
N ARG A 192 0.05 -8.14 -4.28
CA ARG A 192 -1.06 -7.96 -3.35
C ARG A 192 -1.77 -6.65 -3.68
N ARG A 193 -2.98 -6.74 -4.24
CA ARG A 193 -3.87 -5.59 -4.49
C ARG A 193 -5.00 -5.58 -3.49
N ARG A 194 -5.57 -4.40 -3.25
CA ARG A 194 -6.81 -4.27 -2.48
C ARG A 194 -7.98 -4.11 -3.43
N LYS A 195 -8.93 -5.04 -3.38
CA LYS A 195 -10.19 -4.97 -4.12
C LYS A 195 -11.29 -4.48 -3.17
N LYS A 196 -11.98 -3.43 -3.59
CA LYS A 196 -13.19 -2.97 -2.92
C LYS A 196 -14.36 -3.79 -3.45
N THR A 197 -15.11 -4.41 -2.54
CA THR A 197 -16.32 -5.17 -2.86
C THR A 197 -17.44 -4.70 -1.93
N MET A 198 -18.66 -4.65 -2.45
CA MET A 198 -19.84 -4.36 -1.64
C MET A 198 -20.35 -5.66 -1.02
N THR A 199 -20.62 -5.64 0.27
CA THR A 199 -21.28 -6.76 0.95
C THR A 199 -22.77 -6.78 0.60
N PRO A 200 -23.48 -7.91 0.81
CA PRO A 200 -24.94 -7.96 0.63
C PRO A 200 -25.70 -6.90 1.43
N ASN A 201 -25.13 -6.44 2.54
CA ASN A 201 -25.70 -5.41 3.39
C ASN A 201 -25.32 -3.97 2.96
N GLY A 202 -24.81 -3.77 1.75
CA GLY A 202 -24.46 -2.44 1.23
C GLY A 202 -23.18 -1.82 1.80
N VAL A 203 -22.43 -2.53 2.64
CA VAL A 203 -21.18 -2.02 3.22
C VAL A 203 -20.02 -2.28 2.28
N MET A 204 -19.24 -1.24 1.96
CA MET A 204 -18.04 -1.37 1.13
C MET A 204 -16.86 -1.87 1.97
N ILE A 205 -16.35 -3.05 1.65
CA ILE A 205 -15.18 -3.65 2.30
C ILE A 205 -13.99 -3.71 1.33
N SER A 206 -12.79 -3.52 1.87
CA SER A 206 -11.55 -3.62 1.10
C SER A 206 -10.76 -4.85 1.55
N ARG A 207 -10.69 -5.87 0.68
CA ARG A 207 -9.96 -7.12 0.96
C ARG A 207 -8.68 -7.20 0.14
N PRO A 208 -7.58 -7.74 0.71
CA PRO A 208 -6.40 -8.08 -0.06
C PRO A 208 -6.72 -9.23 -1.03
N VAL A 209 -6.28 -9.09 -2.27
CA VAL A 209 -6.40 -10.11 -3.32
C VAL A 209 -5.04 -10.28 -3.98
N THR A 210 -4.66 -11.52 -4.27
CA THR A 210 -3.50 -11.82 -5.10
C THR A 210 -3.75 -11.41 -6.55
N ASN A 211 -2.70 -10.99 -7.22
CA ASN A 211 -2.75 -10.57 -8.62
C ASN A 211 -1.65 -11.32 -9.39
N ASP A 212 -2.07 -12.21 -10.25
CA ASP A 212 -1.15 -13.03 -11.05
C ASP A 212 -0.49 -12.22 -12.17
N GLU A 213 -1.13 -11.11 -12.59
CA GLU A 213 -0.56 -10.13 -13.55
C GLU A 213 0.36 -9.11 -12.85
N CYS A 214 1.11 -9.53 -11.84
CA CYS A 214 2.07 -8.66 -11.18
C CYS A 214 3.33 -8.46 -12.04
N ILE A 215 4.00 -7.33 -11.85
CA ILE A 215 5.28 -7.08 -12.51
C ILE A 215 6.36 -7.88 -11.77
N ILE A 216 7.08 -8.71 -12.52
CA ILE A 216 8.29 -9.39 -12.06
C ILE A 216 9.42 -8.94 -12.99
N SER A 217 10.52 -8.49 -12.41
CA SER A 217 11.69 -8.00 -13.14
C SER A 217 12.96 -8.38 -12.39
N GLU A 218 14.08 -8.41 -13.09
CA GLU A 218 15.39 -8.54 -12.48
C GLU A 218 15.66 -7.35 -11.56
N GLY A 219 16.08 -7.63 -10.32
CA GLY A 219 16.36 -6.62 -9.31
C GLY A 219 17.76 -6.05 -9.43
N LEU A 220 17.95 -4.78 -9.01
CA LEU A 220 19.25 -4.14 -8.89
C LEU A 220 20.02 -4.56 -7.63
N HIS A 221 19.68 -5.70 -7.03
CA HIS A 221 20.27 -6.21 -5.80
C HIS A 221 20.79 -7.62 -6.00
N GLU A 222 21.76 -7.98 -5.19
CA GLU A 222 22.34 -9.32 -5.18
C GLU A 222 21.35 -10.33 -4.58
N ALA A 223 21.26 -11.51 -5.17
CA ALA A 223 20.45 -12.62 -4.68
C ALA A 223 21.09 -13.27 -3.44
N ILE A 224 20.27 -13.62 -2.44
CA ILE A 224 20.74 -14.39 -1.27
C ILE A 224 20.82 -15.88 -1.60
N ILE A 225 19.91 -16.37 -2.45
CA ILE A 225 19.86 -17.77 -2.86
C ILE A 225 19.96 -17.89 -4.37
N PRO A 226 20.52 -18.97 -4.91
CA PRO A 226 20.53 -19.27 -6.35
C PRO A 226 19.10 -19.40 -6.87
N HIS A 227 18.88 -18.98 -8.12
CA HIS A 227 17.57 -19.09 -8.75
C HIS A 227 17.05 -20.54 -8.83
N GLU A 228 17.97 -21.49 -8.96
CA GLU A 228 17.66 -22.94 -9.03
C GLU A 228 17.07 -23.49 -7.72
N MET A 229 17.37 -22.83 -6.59
CA MET A 229 16.87 -23.24 -5.28
C MET A 229 15.49 -22.62 -4.97
N PHE A 230 15.10 -21.55 -5.69
CA PHE A 230 13.83 -20.87 -5.53
C PHE A 230 12.73 -21.53 -6.37
#